data_910360aa4b103529d601658726069206
#
_entry.id   910360aa4b103529d601658726069206
#
_cell.length_a   1.000
_cell.length_b   1.000
_cell.length_c   1.000
_cell.angle_alpha   90.00
_cell.angle_beta   90.00
_cell.angle_gamma   90.00
#
_symmetry.space_group_name_H-M   'P 1'
#
loop_
_entity.id
_entity.type
_entity.pdbx_description
1 polymer ?
#
loop_
_entity_poly.entity_id
_entity_poly.type
_entity_poly.pdbx_seq_one_letter_code
_entity_poly.pdbx_strand_id
1 'polypeptide(L)'
;MSTGNGAVITQVKKYMFNSTLKRMSVLAEIKDSQGTSLRVLIKGAPEVLKTYMKTTPKNYDETYLGYVKNGARVLAMAYKSVSKMNKADQLAYPREEAESDLIFAGFVIAECPLKDDTNAVMTELKEASHEVKMITGDNALTAAFIG
;
A
#
# COMPACT_ATOMS: atom_id res chain seq x y z
N MET A 1 3.45 8.17 17.48
CA MET A 1 3.81 6.75 17.65
C MET A 1 5.29 6.65 17.90
N SER A 2 5.69 5.87 18.90
CA SER A 2 7.10 5.56 19.18
C SER A 2 7.46 4.27 18.45
N THR A 3 8.64 4.25 17.82
CA THR A 3 9.19 3.03 17.19
C THR A 3 10.10 2.34 18.19
N GLY A 4 10.34 1.03 18.03
CA GLY A 4 11.22 0.25 18.92
C GLY A 4 12.67 0.79 19.04
N ASN A 5 13.07 1.71 18.18
CA ASN A 5 14.39 2.35 18.17
C ASN A 5 14.38 3.77 18.78
N GLY A 6 13.34 4.13 19.55
CA GLY A 6 13.22 5.44 20.20
C GLY A 6 12.85 6.61 19.28
N ALA A 7 12.58 6.36 18.00
CA ALA A 7 12.12 7.40 17.09
C ALA A 7 10.64 7.74 17.34
N VAL A 8 10.30 9.02 17.31
CA VAL A 8 8.92 9.52 17.42
C VAL A 8 8.46 10.00 16.06
N ILE A 9 7.33 9.46 15.58
CA ILE A 9 6.71 9.84 14.32
C ILE A 9 5.44 10.63 14.61
N THR A 10 5.39 11.87 14.16
CA THR A 10 4.22 12.75 14.28
C THR A 10 3.62 13.00 12.90
N GLN A 11 2.37 12.59 12.72
CA GLN A 11 1.65 12.90 11.48
C GLN A 11 1.33 14.39 11.43
N VAL A 12 1.74 15.05 10.36
CA VAL A 12 1.50 16.49 10.11
C VAL A 12 0.29 16.68 9.20
N LYS A 13 0.30 16.02 8.05
CA LYS A 13 -0.78 16.09 7.05
C LYS A 13 -1.05 14.70 6.48
N LYS A 14 -2.33 14.40 6.23
CA LYS A 14 -2.75 13.14 5.62
C LYS A 14 -3.44 13.38 4.30
N TYR A 15 -3.01 12.70 3.27
CA TYR A 15 -3.67 12.61 1.98
C TYR A 15 -4.45 11.31 1.94
N MET A 16 -5.76 11.43 2.04
CA MET A 16 -6.66 10.29 2.22
C MET A 16 -6.61 9.32 1.04
N PHE A 17 -6.93 8.06 1.33
CA PHE A 17 -7.12 7.05 0.29
C PHE A 17 -8.23 7.47 -0.66
N ASN A 18 -8.00 7.24 -1.94
CA ASN A 18 -8.98 7.40 -3.00
C ASN A 18 -8.90 6.16 -3.91
N SER A 19 -10.04 5.54 -4.19
CA SER A 19 -10.12 4.32 -5.00
C SER A 19 -9.65 4.51 -6.43
N THR A 20 -9.85 5.70 -7.00
CA THR A 20 -9.33 6.05 -8.33
C THR A 20 -7.80 6.19 -8.33
N LEU A 21 -7.26 6.81 -7.27
CA LEU A 21 -5.83 7.01 -7.13
C LEU A 21 -5.10 5.77 -6.58
N LYS A 22 -5.81 4.82 -5.98
CA LYS A 22 -5.32 3.56 -5.38
C LYS A 22 -4.11 3.74 -4.45
N ARG A 23 -4.00 4.88 -3.77
CA ARG A 23 -2.91 5.20 -2.86
C ARG A 23 -3.32 6.19 -1.77
N MET A 24 -2.54 6.21 -0.71
CA MET A 24 -2.63 7.21 0.35
C MET A 24 -1.24 7.53 0.89
N SER A 25 -1.07 8.76 1.37
CA SER A 25 0.20 9.21 1.93
C SER A 25 0.02 10.06 3.18
N VAL A 26 1.10 10.23 3.92
CA VAL A 26 1.18 11.14 5.05
C VAL A 26 2.47 11.94 4.99
N LEU A 27 2.41 13.23 5.28
CA LEU A 27 3.56 14.03 5.63
C LEU A 27 3.78 13.87 7.13
N ALA A 28 4.95 13.40 7.53
CA ALA A 28 5.28 13.09 8.91
C ALA A 28 6.60 13.74 9.32
N GLU A 29 6.64 14.25 10.53
CA GLU A 29 7.85 14.66 11.22
C GLU A 29 8.39 13.45 11.99
N ILE A 30 9.66 13.09 11.74
CA ILE A 30 10.36 11.98 12.39
C ILE A 30 11.47 12.56 13.23
N LYS A 31 11.39 12.34 14.54
CA LYS A 31 12.40 12.75 15.52
C LYS A 31 13.11 11.50 16.05
N ASP A 32 14.40 11.43 15.82
CA ASP A 32 15.29 10.36 16.28
C ASP A 32 16.56 10.91 16.94
N SER A 33 17.53 10.06 17.21
CA SER A 33 18.82 10.43 17.79
C SER A 33 19.66 11.36 16.91
N GLN A 34 19.39 11.41 15.60
CA GLN A 34 20.10 12.26 14.64
C GLN A 34 19.41 13.62 14.45
N GLY A 35 18.23 13.80 15.03
CA GLY A 35 17.46 15.04 14.96
C GLY A 35 16.06 14.88 14.41
N THR A 36 15.56 15.95 13.80
CA THR A 36 14.20 16.00 13.24
C THR A 36 14.26 16.10 11.72
N SER A 37 13.60 15.17 11.05
CA SER A 37 13.44 15.11 9.58
C SER A 37 11.97 15.14 9.19
N LEU A 38 11.67 15.66 8.01
CA LEU A 38 10.34 15.67 7.42
C LEU A 38 10.30 14.68 6.26
N ARG A 39 9.33 13.77 6.27
CA ARG A 39 9.19 12.74 5.23
C ARG A 39 7.75 12.55 4.80
N VAL A 40 7.57 12.28 3.53
CA VAL A 40 6.33 11.69 3.03
C VAL A 40 6.47 10.18 3.10
N LEU A 41 5.47 9.52 3.66
CA LEU A 41 5.33 8.07 3.71
C LEU A 41 4.08 7.70 2.93
N ILE A 42 4.19 6.76 1.99
CA ILE A 42 3.11 6.40 1.08
C ILE A 42 2.96 4.89 0.97
N LYS A 43 1.71 4.45 0.81
CA LYS A 43 1.35 3.09 0.42
C LYS A 43 0.31 3.10 -0.67
N GLY A 44 0.34 2.11 -1.55
CA GLY A 44 -0.62 1.99 -2.64
C GLY A 44 -0.43 0.73 -3.47
N ALA A 45 -1.24 0.60 -4.50
CA ALA A 45 -1.13 -0.48 -5.46
C ALA A 45 0.25 -0.45 -6.14
N PRO A 46 0.95 -1.60 -6.25
CA PRO A 46 2.31 -1.64 -6.78
C PRO A 46 2.44 -1.03 -8.19
N GLU A 47 1.51 -1.36 -9.09
CA GLU A 47 1.48 -0.86 -10.46
C GLU A 47 1.31 0.66 -10.53
N VAL A 48 0.59 1.24 -9.57
CA VAL A 48 0.39 2.69 -9.49
C VAL A 48 1.59 3.37 -8.87
N LEU A 49 2.06 2.87 -7.72
CA LEU A 49 3.17 3.52 -7.02
C LEU A 49 4.45 3.55 -7.84
N LYS A 50 4.67 2.54 -8.69
CA LYS A 50 5.82 2.47 -9.60
C LYS A 50 5.98 3.73 -10.44
N THR A 51 4.87 4.32 -10.92
CA THR A 51 4.90 5.51 -11.80
C THR A 51 5.31 6.80 -11.08
N TYR A 52 5.30 6.81 -9.76
CA TYR A 52 5.69 7.95 -8.91
C TYR A 52 7.09 7.79 -8.31
N MET A 53 7.76 6.65 -8.56
CA MET A 53 9.10 6.39 -8.06
C MET A 53 10.17 6.95 -8.99
N LYS A 54 11.21 7.52 -8.40
CA LYS A 54 12.38 7.99 -9.13
C LYS A 54 13.14 6.83 -9.79
N THR A 55 13.26 5.73 -9.08
CA THR A 55 13.86 4.49 -9.54
C THR A 55 13.15 3.30 -8.90
N THR A 56 13.03 2.19 -9.64
CA THR A 56 12.50 0.93 -9.14
C THR A 56 13.56 -0.16 -9.21
N PRO A 57 13.57 -1.13 -8.29
CA PRO A 57 14.41 -2.32 -8.42
C PRO A 57 14.13 -3.06 -9.75
N LYS A 58 15.15 -3.68 -10.33
CA LYS A 58 15.02 -4.41 -11.61
C LYS A 58 13.95 -5.51 -11.56
N ASN A 59 13.83 -6.18 -10.41
CA ASN A 59 12.87 -7.26 -10.16
C ASN A 59 11.55 -6.81 -9.54
N TYR A 60 11.24 -5.51 -9.57
CA TYR A 60 10.05 -4.96 -8.90
C TYR A 60 8.77 -5.65 -9.36
N ASP A 61 8.53 -5.70 -10.68
CA ASP A 61 7.30 -6.28 -11.25
C ASP A 61 7.26 -7.79 -11.04
N GLU A 62 8.36 -8.50 -11.28
CA GLU A 62 8.46 -9.93 -11.07
C GLU A 62 8.14 -10.32 -9.63
N THR A 63 8.68 -9.56 -8.67
CA THR A 63 8.49 -9.82 -7.23
C THR A 63 7.02 -9.69 -6.84
N TYR A 64 6.38 -8.55 -7.10
CA TYR A 64 5.00 -8.38 -6.64
C TYR A 64 4.01 -9.26 -7.42
N LEU A 65 4.21 -9.46 -8.72
CA LEU A 65 3.37 -10.34 -9.53
C LEU A 65 3.49 -11.81 -9.09
N GLY A 66 4.65 -12.24 -8.63
CA GLY A 66 4.83 -13.58 -8.06
C GLY A 66 3.90 -13.82 -6.86
N TYR A 67 3.80 -12.85 -5.95
CA TYR A 67 2.88 -12.95 -4.81
C TYR A 67 1.39 -12.85 -5.22
N VAL A 68 1.08 -11.94 -6.13
CA VAL A 68 -0.30 -11.74 -6.61
C VAL A 68 -0.82 -12.99 -7.32
N LYS A 69 0.01 -13.66 -8.12
CA LYS A 69 -0.34 -14.94 -8.79
C LYS A 69 -0.65 -16.07 -7.80
N ASN A 70 -0.10 -15.99 -6.59
CA ASN A 70 -0.38 -16.92 -5.50
C ASN A 70 -1.51 -16.43 -4.57
N GLY A 71 -2.34 -15.51 -5.03
CA GLY A 71 -3.53 -15.03 -4.32
C GLY A 71 -3.25 -13.99 -3.24
N ALA A 72 -2.00 -13.57 -3.02
CA ALA A 72 -1.68 -12.57 -2.02
C ALA A 72 -2.10 -11.16 -2.44
N ARG A 73 -2.51 -10.34 -1.47
CA ARG A 73 -2.67 -8.89 -1.64
C ARG A 73 -1.35 -8.20 -1.38
N VAL A 74 -0.87 -7.45 -2.36
CA VAL A 74 0.40 -6.75 -2.27
C VAL A 74 0.18 -5.24 -2.28
N LEU A 75 0.78 -4.55 -1.33
CA LEU A 75 0.89 -3.10 -1.31
C LEU A 75 2.36 -2.71 -1.43
N ALA A 76 2.66 -1.76 -2.29
CA ALA A 76 3.97 -1.13 -2.30
C ALA A 76 4.04 -0.01 -1.27
N MET A 77 5.20 0.15 -0.67
CA MET A 77 5.52 1.24 0.24
C MET A 77 6.69 2.03 -0.34
N ALA A 78 6.60 3.35 -0.21
CA ALA A 78 7.66 4.25 -0.62
C ALA A 78 7.73 5.47 0.31
N TYR A 79 8.79 6.23 0.20
CA TYR A 79 8.97 7.45 0.97
C TYR A 79 9.70 8.51 0.15
N LYS A 80 9.64 9.75 0.64
CA LYS A 80 10.41 10.89 0.12
C LYS A 80 10.87 11.74 1.29
N SER A 81 12.13 12.11 1.31
CA SER A 81 12.63 13.14 2.23
C SER A 81 12.25 14.53 1.71
N VAL A 82 11.73 15.36 2.58
CA VAL A 82 11.28 16.72 2.26
C VAL A 82 12.14 17.71 3.03
N SER A 83 12.49 18.81 2.39
CA SER A 83 13.22 19.90 3.04
C SER A 83 12.43 20.47 4.22
N LYS A 84 13.11 20.96 5.23
CA LYS A 84 12.46 21.63 6.35
C LYS A 84 11.65 22.82 5.85
N MET A 85 10.41 22.93 6.33
CA MET A 85 9.51 24.02 6.03
C MET A 85 8.74 24.41 7.29
N ASN A 86 8.19 25.62 7.35
CA ASN A 86 7.37 26.07 8.47
C ASN A 86 6.03 25.31 8.50
N LYS A 87 5.30 25.39 9.61
CA LYS A 87 4.03 24.67 9.80
C LYS A 87 2.95 25.04 8.79
N ALA A 88 2.88 26.29 8.36
CA ALA A 88 1.90 26.73 7.38
C ALA A 88 2.16 26.08 6.02
N ASP A 89 3.42 26.04 5.57
CA ASP A 89 3.82 25.38 4.34
C ASP A 89 3.62 23.86 4.40
N GLN A 90 3.88 23.24 5.56
CA GLN A 90 3.60 21.82 5.76
C GLN A 90 2.12 21.49 5.57
N LEU A 91 1.22 22.30 6.09
CA LEU A 91 -0.23 22.14 5.94
C LEU A 91 -0.69 22.45 4.51
N ALA A 92 -0.06 23.41 3.85
CA ALA A 92 -0.34 23.77 2.46
C ALA A 92 0.28 22.80 1.45
N TYR A 93 1.25 21.95 1.85
CA TYR A 93 2.04 21.11 0.95
C TYR A 93 1.13 20.30 0.01
N PRO A 94 1.25 20.47 -1.33
CA PRO A 94 0.31 19.87 -2.28
C PRO A 94 0.57 18.37 -2.42
N ARG A 95 -0.49 17.62 -2.75
CA ARG A 95 -0.43 16.17 -2.89
C ARG A 95 0.51 15.74 -4.03
N GLU A 96 0.44 16.43 -5.12
CA GLU A 96 1.23 16.17 -6.34
C GLU A 96 2.73 16.25 -6.06
N GLU A 97 3.16 17.22 -5.27
CA GLU A 97 4.55 17.34 -4.86
C GLU A 97 4.93 16.28 -3.82
N ALA A 98 4.03 16.01 -2.87
CA ALA A 98 4.26 14.99 -1.85
C ALA A 98 4.45 13.59 -2.48
N GLU A 99 3.66 13.27 -3.48
CA GLU A 99 3.61 11.94 -4.12
C GLU A 99 4.48 11.86 -5.39
N SER A 100 5.54 12.65 -5.53
CA SER A 100 6.50 12.61 -6.65
C SER A 100 7.89 12.20 -6.18
N ASP A 101 8.71 11.68 -7.10
CA ASP A 101 10.13 11.32 -6.87
C ASP A 101 10.34 10.40 -5.65
N LEU A 102 9.47 9.42 -5.52
CA LEU A 102 9.46 8.51 -4.38
C LEU A 102 10.63 7.52 -4.43
N ILE A 103 11.06 7.09 -3.25
CA ILE A 103 12.07 6.04 -3.06
C ILE A 103 11.34 4.78 -2.59
N PHE A 104 11.54 3.69 -3.27
CA PHE A 104 10.96 2.39 -2.90
C PHE A 104 11.45 1.94 -1.52
N ALA A 105 10.52 1.51 -0.66
CA ALA A 105 10.82 1.03 0.69
C ALA A 105 10.57 -0.48 0.86
N GLY A 106 9.70 -1.08 0.04
CA GLY A 106 9.38 -2.50 0.12
C GLY A 106 7.92 -2.80 -0.22
N PHE A 107 7.56 -4.07 -0.11
CA PHE A 107 6.20 -4.55 -0.24
C PHE A 107 5.63 -5.00 1.10
N VAL A 108 4.35 -4.78 1.30
CA VAL A 108 3.55 -5.44 2.33
C VAL A 108 2.71 -6.49 1.64
N ILE A 109 2.86 -7.73 2.07
CA ILE A 109 2.18 -8.89 1.51
C ILE A 109 1.20 -9.38 2.57
N ALA A 110 -0.07 -9.52 2.18
CA ALA A 110 -1.12 -10.03 3.03
C ALA A 110 -1.80 -11.22 2.34
N GLU A 111 -1.81 -12.35 3.02
CA GLU A 111 -2.50 -13.54 2.59
C GLU A 111 -3.86 -13.64 3.29
N CYS A 112 -4.88 -14.00 2.53
CA CYS A 112 -6.22 -14.26 3.03
C CYS A 112 -6.59 -15.70 2.62
N PRO A 113 -6.21 -16.72 3.39
CA PRO A 113 -6.58 -18.09 3.08
C PRO A 113 -8.11 -18.25 3.11
N LEU A 114 -8.62 -19.16 2.30
CA LEU A 114 -10.00 -19.58 2.38
C LEU A 114 -10.27 -20.17 3.77
N LYS A 115 -11.49 -20.02 4.28
CA LYS A 115 -11.93 -20.73 5.48
C LYS A 115 -11.99 -22.23 5.20
N ASP A 116 -11.77 -23.04 6.23
CA ASP A 116 -11.72 -24.51 6.11
C ASP A 116 -13.02 -25.11 5.55
N ASP A 117 -14.16 -24.48 5.84
CA ASP A 117 -15.49 -24.91 5.41
C ASP A 117 -15.90 -24.39 4.03
N THR A 118 -15.13 -23.47 3.41
CA THR A 118 -15.54 -22.79 2.17
C THR A 118 -15.87 -23.78 1.05
N ASN A 119 -15.02 -24.76 0.81
CA ASN A 119 -15.22 -25.74 -0.27
C ASN A 119 -16.47 -26.60 -0.04
N ALA A 120 -16.71 -27.02 1.20
CA ALA A 120 -17.89 -27.81 1.55
C ALA A 120 -19.18 -27.00 1.32
N VAL A 121 -19.23 -25.77 1.82
CA VAL A 121 -20.38 -24.87 1.66
C VAL A 121 -20.63 -24.55 0.19
N MET A 122 -19.57 -24.28 -0.60
CA MET A 122 -19.70 -24.01 -2.04
C MET A 122 -20.25 -25.21 -2.81
N THR A 123 -19.86 -26.40 -2.44
CA THR A 123 -20.38 -27.65 -3.03
C THR A 123 -21.85 -27.82 -2.70
N GLU A 124 -22.25 -27.69 -1.45
CA GLU A 124 -23.62 -27.78 -1.00
C GLU A 124 -24.55 -26.77 -1.71
N LEU A 125 -24.10 -25.52 -1.85
CA LEU A 125 -24.84 -24.50 -2.60
C LEU A 125 -25.05 -24.87 -4.06
N LYS A 126 -24.03 -25.42 -4.73
CA LYS A 126 -24.14 -25.86 -6.14
C LYS A 126 -25.08 -27.07 -6.27
N GLU A 127 -25.01 -28.05 -5.34
CA GLU A 127 -25.91 -29.18 -5.33
C GLU A 127 -27.36 -28.76 -5.06
N ALA A 128 -27.56 -27.69 -4.28
CA ALA A 128 -28.89 -27.09 -4.06
C ALA A 128 -29.35 -26.20 -5.23
N SER A 129 -28.68 -26.28 -6.37
CA SER A 129 -29.00 -25.52 -7.61
C SER A 129 -28.87 -23.99 -7.48
N HIS A 130 -28.02 -23.51 -6.53
CA HIS A 130 -27.69 -22.09 -6.45
C HIS A 130 -26.58 -21.72 -7.44
N GLU A 131 -26.75 -20.58 -8.10
CA GLU A 131 -25.69 -19.97 -8.92
C GLU A 131 -24.81 -19.10 -8.01
N VAL A 132 -23.54 -19.44 -7.88
CA VAL A 132 -22.60 -18.70 -7.05
C VAL A 132 -21.73 -17.79 -7.93
N LYS A 133 -21.69 -16.50 -7.57
CA LYS A 133 -20.90 -15.49 -8.27
C LYS A 133 -19.97 -14.79 -7.29
N MET A 134 -18.72 -14.57 -7.70
CA MET A 134 -17.76 -13.78 -6.94
C MET A 134 -17.78 -12.34 -7.42
N ILE A 135 -17.89 -11.39 -6.46
CA ILE A 135 -17.75 -9.95 -6.71
C ILE A 135 -16.61 -9.46 -5.84
N THR A 136 -15.59 -8.87 -6.46
CA THR A 136 -14.41 -8.40 -5.74
C THR A 136 -13.85 -7.10 -6.33
N GLY A 137 -13.25 -6.26 -5.49
CA GLY A 137 -12.44 -5.11 -5.90
C GLY A 137 -10.94 -5.41 -5.94
N ASP A 138 -10.53 -6.65 -5.68
CA ASP A 138 -9.12 -7.05 -5.72
C ASP A 138 -8.57 -7.10 -7.16
N ASN A 139 -7.26 -7.25 -7.29
CA ASN A 139 -6.61 -7.47 -8.57
C ASN A 139 -7.17 -8.74 -9.24
N ALA A 140 -7.34 -8.73 -10.56
CA ALA A 140 -7.90 -9.84 -11.32
C ALA A 140 -7.13 -11.15 -11.13
N LEU A 141 -5.80 -11.11 -10.97
CA LEU A 141 -4.98 -12.30 -10.71
C LEU A 141 -5.25 -12.88 -9.31
N THR A 142 -5.39 -12.02 -8.30
CA THR A 142 -5.77 -12.45 -6.95
C THR A 142 -7.17 -13.07 -6.95
N ALA A 143 -8.11 -12.45 -7.67
CA ALA A 143 -9.46 -12.96 -7.80
C ALA A 143 -9.49 -14.33 -8.49
N ALA A 144 -8.75 -14.50 -9.58
CA ALA A 144 -8.67 -15.77 -10.31
C ALA A 144 -8.02 -16.92 -9.52
N PHE A 145 -7.18 -16.59 -8.53
CA PHE A 145 -6.59 -17.60 -7.65
C PHE A 145 -7.59 -18.13 -6.62
N ILE A 146 -8.53 -17.28 -6.18
CA ILE A 146 -9.50 -17.62 -5.12
C ILE A 146 -10.76 -18.33 -5.70
N GLY A 147 -11.15 -18.03 -6.92
CA GLY A 147 -12.36 -18.53 -7.60
C GLY A 147 -12.12 -19.71 -8.48
#